data_2b9d59f3d22441bde4d318055ecd4a29
#
_entry.id   2b9d59f3d22441bde4d318055ecd4a29
#
_cell.length_a   1.000
_cell.length_b   1.000
_cell.length_c   1.000
_cell.angle_alpha   90.00
_cell.angle_beta   90.00
_cell.angle_gamma   90.00
#
_symmetry.space_group_name_H-M   'P 1'
#
loop_
_entity.id
_entity.type
_entity.pdbx_description
1 polymer ?
#
loop_
_entity_poly.entity_id
_entity_poly.type
_entity_poly.pdbx_seq_one_letter_code
_entity_poly.pdbx_strand_id
1 'polypeptide(L)'
;QLRPRGDRIVSLDSSSSGPVSFMGIYDAVCATISSSGHRRGAQMGVLRVDHPDIQEFVHAKQNDNALTYFNISVGVTDTFMVAVRDDLPFDLVFEDKVYSTINARNLWDDIMRSTWDWAEPGVLFLDQINRMNNLGYMEEITTTNPCGEQPLPPGGACLLGSFNLTKYILTEDEESLFDICQLTEDIPVVVRAMDNVIDRTTYPLEEQECEAKSKRRMGLGVTGLANAMEALGHSYGSAGGLEFIKTVMSTLRDHAYEASAELAKEKEAFPCMSDAYL
;
A
#
# COMPACT_ATOMS: atom_id res chain seq x y z
N GLN A 1 -9.04 -8.21 12.45
CA GLN A 1 -9.20 -9.56 11.87
C GLN A 1 -10.62 -10.08 12.09
N LEU A 2 -11.14 -10.88 11.16
CA LEU A 2 -12.41 -11.56 11.30
C LEU A 2 -12.20 -12.93 11.98
N ARG A 3 -13.22 -13.38 12.73
CA ARG A 3 -13.22 -14.67 13.43
C ARG A 3 -13.01 -15.84 12.45
N PRO A 4 -12.16 -16.85 12.81
CA PRO A 4 -11.92 -18.01 11.96
C PRO A 4 -13.18 -18.80 11.62
N ARG A 5 -13.16 -19.47 10.47
CA ARG A 5 -14.22 -20.35 10.02
C ARG A 5 -14.42 -21.50 11.00
N GLY A 6 -15.68 -21.81 11.30
CA GLY A 6 -16.06 -22.88 12.22
C GLY A 6 -15.94 -22.53 13.71
N ASP A 7 -15.38 -21.37 14.06
CA ASP A 7 -15.30 -20.94 15.46
C ASP A 7 -16.68 -20.61 16.02
N ARG A 8 -16.93 -20.99 17.28
CA ARG A 8 -18.26 -20.89 17.88
C ARG A 8 -18.64 -19.47 18.24
N ILE A 9 -19.82 -19.04 17.83
CA ILE A 9 -20.45 -17.79 18.23
C ILE A 9 -21.43 -18.09 19.36
N VAL A 10 -21.00 -17.93 20.60
CA VAL A 10 -21.76 -18.36 21.80
C VAL A 10 -23.12 -17.67 21.88
N SER A 11 -23.21 -16.37 21.56
CA SER A 11 -24.45 -15.58 21.64
C SER A 11 -25.53 -16.01 20.64
N LEU A 12 -25.14 -16.68 19.55
CA LEU A 12 -26.05 -17.08 18.46
C LEU A 12 -26.18 -18.60 18.33
N ASP A 13 -25.48 -19.37 19.17
CA ASP A 13 -25.34 -20.82 19.07
C ASP A 13 -25.07 -21.32 17.63
N SER A 14 -24.13 -20.61 16.97
CA SER A 14 -23.79 -20.82 15.58
C SER A 14 -22.27 -20.81 15.40
N SER A 15 -21.79 -21.00 14.18
CA SER A 15 -20.36 -20.94 13.84
C SER A 15 -20.06 -19.83 12.82
N SER A 16 -18.84 -19.27 12.92
CA SER A 16 -18.33 -18.27 11.97
C SER A 16 -18.15 -18.88 10.58
N SER A 17 -18.48 -18.12 9.55
CA SER A 17 -18.23 -18.50 8.15
C SER A 17 -16.81 -18.15 7.66
N GLY A 18 -16.03 -17.41 8.46
CA GLY A 18 -14.65 -17.03 8.17
C GLY A 18 -14.47 -15.82 7.25
N PRO A 19 -13.26 -15.25 7.18
CA PRO A 19 -12.96 -14.01 6.44
C PRO A 19 -13.24 -14.14 4.93
N VAL A 20 -12.89 -15.25 4.30
CA VAL A 20 -13.06 -15.44 2.85
C VAL A 20 -14.53 -15.34 2.43
N SER A 21 -15.46 -15.91 3.23
CA SER A 21 -16.88 -15.81 2.93
C SER A 21 -17.41 -14.38 3.05
N PHE A 22 -16.92 -13.59 3.99
CA PHE A 22 -17.27 -12.17 4.10
C PHE A 22 -16.75 -11.34 2.93
N MET A 23 -15.56 -11.68 2.39
CA MET A 23 -15.06 -11.04 1.17
C MET A 23 -16.03 -11.18 0.00
N GLY A 24 -16.72 -12.33 -0.11
CA GLY A 24 -17.74 -12.54 -1.14
C GLY A 24 -18.91 -11.54 -1.09
N ILE A 25 -19.27 -11.04 0.10
CA ILE A 25 -20.30 -9.99 0.24
C ILE A 25 -19.81 -8.69 -0.40
N TYR A 26 -18.58 -8.26 -0.07
CA TYR A 26 -18.02 -7.03 -0.60
C TYR A 26 -17.72 -7.14 -2.10
N ASP A 27 -17.31 -8.30 -2.59
CA ASP A 27 -17.12 -8.56 -4.02
C ASP A 27 -18.44 -8.37 -4.78
N ALA A 28 -19.54 -8.93 -4.28
CA ALA A 28 -20.88 -8.74 -4.84
C ALA A 28 -21.36 -7.29 -4.79
N VAL A 29 -21.04 -6.54 -3.74
CA VAL A 29 -21.33 -5.10 -3.64
C VAL A 29 -20.60 -4.35 -4.75
N CYS A 30 -19.29 -4.59 -4.95
CA CYS A 30 -18.52 -3.98 -6.04
C CYS A 30 -19.08 -4.33 -7.41
N ALA A 31 -19.44 -5.59 -7.64
CA ALA A 31 -20.08 -6.02 -8.88
C ALA A 31 -21.38 -5.28 -9.17
N THR A 32 -22.21 -5.05 -8.13
CA THR A 32 -23.51 -4.41 -8.24
C THR A 32 -23.39 -2.89 -8.51
N ILE A 33 -22.46 -2.21 -7.82
CA ILE A 33 -22.30 -0.75 -7.90
C ILE A 33 -21.57 -0.33 -9.20
N SER A 34 -20.85 -1.23 -9.86
CA SER A 34 -20.07 -0.92 -11.06
C SER A 34 -20.89 -0.59 -12.31
N SER A 35 -22.18 -0.31 -12.16
CA SER A 35 -23.16 -0.15 -13.27
C SER A 35 -22.93 1.04 -14.21
N SER A 36 -22.07 2.01 -13.87
CA SER A 36 -21.85 3.21 -14.69
C SER A 36 -20.69 3.15 -15.69
N GLY A 37 -19.97 2.05 -15.78
CA GLY A 37 -19.00 1.74 -16.83
C GLY A 37 -17.66 2.50 -16.80
N HIS A 38 -17.47 3.52 -15.96
CA HIS A 38 -16.26 4.35 -15.97
C HIS A 38 -15.18 3.94 -14.97
N ARG A 39 -15.53 3.50 -13.77
CA ARG A 39 -14.59 2.91 -12.80
C ARG A 39 -15.29 1.80 -12.03
N ARG A 40 -14.67 0.63 -12.01
CA ARG A 40 -15.14 -0.50 -11.18
C ARG A 40 -14.62 -0.33 -9.76
N GLY A 41 -15.37 -0.84 -8.77
CA GLY A 41 -14.85 -0.98 -7.42
C GLY A 41 -13.64 -1.91 -7.43
N ALA A 42 -12.63 -1.60 -6.62
CA ALA A 42 -11.47 -2.44 -6.40
C ALA A 42 -11.18 -2.47 -4.90
N GLN A 43 -10.84 -3.64 -4.39
CA GLN A 43 -10.60 -3.87 -2.97
C GLN A 43 -9.28 -4.59 -2.74
N MET A 44 -8.71 -4.43 -1.55
CA MET A 44 -7.58 -5.20 -1.08
C MET A 44 -8.03 -6.07 0.09
N GLY A 45 -7.83 -7.38 -0.02
CA GLY A 45 -7.94 -8.31 1.08
C GLY A 45 -6.54 -8.61 1.64
N VAL A 46 -6.30 -8.27 2.91
CA VAL A 46 -5.07 -8.66 3.60
C VAL A 46 -5.43 -9.57 4.76
N LEU A 47 -4.79 -10.74 4.81
CA LEU A 47 -4.89 -11.63 5.97
C LEU A 47 -3.49 -11.87 6.54
N ARG A 48 -3.36 -11.75 7.87
CA ARG A 48 -2.10 -12.06 8.54
C ARG A 48 -1.77 -13.53 8.38
N VAL A 49 -0.50 -13.83 8.22
CA VAL A 49 0.01 -15.18 7.98
C VAL A 49 -0.24 -16.14 9.15
N ASP A 50 -0.45 -15.61 10.36
CA ASP A 50 -0.77 -16.37 11.58
C ASP A 50 -2.27 -16.65 11.76
N HIS A 51 -3.13 -16.20 10.84
CA HIS A 51 -4.56 -16.44 10.95
C HIS A 51 -4.92 -17.91 10.65
N PRO A 52 -5.84 -18.55 11.42
CA PRO A 52 -6.22 -19.95 11.22
C PRO A 52 -6.71 -20.31 9.80
N ASP A 53 -7.36 -19.35 9.11
CA ASP A 53 -7.88 -19.57 7.75
C ASP A 53 -6.89 -19.18 6.65
N ILE A 54 -5.60 -19.03 6.96
CA ILE A 54 -4.60 -18.54 5.99
C ILE A 54 -4.50 -19.43 4.75
N GLN A 55 -4.60 -20.74 4.91
CA GLN A 55 -4.54 -21.64 3.76
C GLN A 55 -5.76 -21.49 2.85
N GLU A 56 -6.98 -21.36 3.42
CA GLU A 56 -8.18 -21.06 2.63
C GLU A 56 -8.04 -19.73 1.88
N PHE A 57 -7.47 -18.72 2.53
CA PHE A 57 -7.23 -17.40 1.93
C PHE A 57 -6.22 -17.45 0.78
N VAL A 58 -5.11 -18.17 0.91
CA VAL A 58 -4.10 -18.35 -0.16
C VAL A 58 -4.72 -18.93 -1.43
N HIS A 59 -5.71 -19.81 -1.27
CA HIS A 59 -6.38 -20.47 -2.39
C HIS A 59 -7.71 -19.81 -2.82
N ALA A 60 -8.10 -18.70 -2.19
CA ALA A 60 -9.44 -18.10 -2.35
C ALA A 60 -9.76 -17.67 -3.79
N LYS A 61 -8.76 -17.39 -4.62
CA LYS A 61 -8.93 -16.95 -6.02
C LYS A 61 -8.58 -18.02 -7.06
N GLN A 62 -8.33 -19.24 -6.66
CA GLN A 62 -7.96 -20.34 -7.59
C GLN A 62 -9.16 -20.91 -8.35
N ASN A 63 -10.37 -20.44 -8.08
CA ASN A 63 -11.57 -20.80 -8.85
C ASN A 63 -11.94 -19.67 -9.80
N ASP A 64 -12.38 -20.00 -11.00
CA ASP A 64 -12.82 -19.04 -12.00
C ASP A 64 -13.92 -18.12 -11.42
N ASN A 65 -13.72 -16.83 -11.58
CA ASN A 65 -14.62 -15.78 -11.13
C ASN A 65 -14.78 -15.61 -9.59
N ALA A 66 -13.90 -16.16 -8.77
CA ALA A 66 -13.91 -15.90 -7.34
C ALA A 66 -13.21 -14.57 -7.02
N LEU A 67 -13.86 -13.72 -6.21
CA LEU A 67 -13.31 -12.47 -5.67
C LEU A 67 -12.67 -11.56 -6.75
N THR A 68 -13.37 -11.36 -7.86
CA THR A 68 -12.83 -10.64 -9.03
C THR A 68 -12.55 -9.17 -8.78
N TYR A 69 -13.17 -8.57 -7.77
CA TYR A 69 -12.94 -7.17 -7.36
C TYR A 69 -11.93 -7.03 -6.23
N PHE A 70 -11.34 -8.14 -5.77
CA PHE A 70 -10.28 -8.13 -4.79
C PHE A 70 -8.91 -8.40 -5.42
N ASN A 71 -7.92 -7.62 -5.01
CA ASN A 71 -6.55 -8.09 -4.93
C ASN A 71 -6.35 -8.65 -3.52
N ILE A 72 -5.60 -9.73 -3.38
CA ILE A 72 -5.35 -10.37 -2.09
C ILE A 72 -3.85 -10.43 -1.78
N SER A 73 -3.51 -10.22 -0.52
CA SER A 73 -2.13 -10.29 -0.05
C SER A 73 -2.03 -10.92 1.34
N VAL A 74 -1.00 -11.71 1.54
CA VAL A 74 -0.65 -12.26 2.86
C VAL A 74 0.23 -11.27 3.59
N GLY A 75 -0.22 -10.84 4.78
CA GLY A 75 0.59 -10.00 5.67
C GLY A 75 1.56 -10.86 6.48
N VAL A 76 2.82 -10.90 6.10
CA VAL A 76 3.85 -11.68 6.79
C VAL A 76 4.55 -10.88 7.88
N THR A 77 5.00 -11.60 8.93
CA THR A 77 5.77 -11.04 10.04
C THR A 77 7.23 -11.48 9.98
N ASP A 78 8.12 -10.76 10.65
CA ASP A 78 9.52 -11.15 10.77
C ASP A 78 9.67 -12.52 11.44
N THR A 79 8.85 -12.80 12.45
CA THR A 79 8.82 -14.09 13.15
C THR A 79 8.49 -15.24 12.19
N PHE A 80 7.50 -15.03 11.30
CA PHE A 80 7.19 -16.03 10.27
C PHE A 80 8.37 -16.21 9.30
N MET A 81 9.00 -15.14 8.84
CA MET A 81 10.13 -15.21 7.90
C MET A 81 11.35 -15.90 8.52
N VAL A 82 11.59 -15.71 9.83
CA VAL A 82 12.61 -16.49 10.56
C VAL A 82 12.24 -17.97 10.60
N ALA A 83 10.98 -18.30 10.90
CA ALA A 83 10.52 -19.69 10.93
C ALA A 83 10.60 -20.35 9.53
N VAL A 84 10.34 -19.60 8.45
CA VAL A 84 10.53 -20.05 7.06
C VAL A 84 12.01 -20.36 6.79
N ARG A 85 12.92 -19.43 7.15
CA ARG A 85 14.35 -19.59 6.92
C ARG A 85 14.90 -20.83 7.63
N ASP A 86 14.49 -21.02 8.88
CA ASP A 86 15.04 -22.04 9.78
C ASP A 86 14.22 -23.36 9.78
N ASP A 87 13.20 -23.46 8.89
CA ASP A 87 12.30 -24.61 8.70
C ASP A 87 11.61 -25.06 10.01
N LEU A 88 11.06 -24.09 10.74
CA LEU A 88 10.45 -24.28 12.06
C LEU A 88 8.93 -24.44 11.99
N PRO A 89 8.33 -25.04 13.03
CA PRO A 89 6.88 -24.98 13.22
C PRO A 89 6.43 -23.54 13.48
N PHE A 90 5.20 -23.22 13.06
CA PHE A 90 4.59 -21.91 13.20
C PHE A 90 3.12 -22.06 13.61
N ASP A 91 2.72 -21.35 14.66
CA ASP A 91 1.38 -21.42 15.20
C ASP A 91 0.42 -20.48 14.46
N LEU A 92 -0.76 -21.01 14.11
CA LEU A 92 -1.88 -20.22 13.64
C LEU A 92 -2.75 -19.84 14.83
N VAL A 93 -2.91 -18.53 15.05
CA VAL A 93 -3.50 -17.97 16.27
C VAL A 93 -4.61 -16.98 15.98
N PHE A 94 -5.60 -16.93 16.86
CA PHE A 94 -6.63 -15.90 16.86
C PHE A 94 -7.05 -15.61 18.31
N GLU A 95 -7.07 -14.34 18.73
CA GLU A 95 -7.41 -13.92 20.11
C GLU A 95 -6.65 -14.74 21.18
N ASP A 96 -5.32 -14.83 21.05
CA ASP A 96 -4.41 -15.55 21.95
C ASP A 96 -4.61 -17.08 22.02
N LYS A 97 -5.49 -17.65 21.19
CA LYS A 97 -5.72 -19.08 21.10
C LYS A 97 -4.98 -19.68 19.90
N VAL A 98 -4.17 -20.70 20.13
CA VAL A 98 -3.58 -21.53 19.08
C VAL A 98 -4.64 -22.48 18.53
N TYR A 99 -4.89 -22.41 17.22
CA TYR A 99 -5.82 -23.28 16.50
C TYR A 99 -5.13 -24.50 15.91
N SER A 100 -3.95 -24.26 15.34
CA SER A 100 -3.11 -25.33 14.79
C SER A 100 -1.67 -24.86 14.68
N THR A 101 -0.75 -25.82 14.56
CA THR A 101 0.65 -25.57 14.28
C THR A 101 0.99 -26.19 12.93
N ILE A 102 1.62 -25.43 12.06
CA ILE A 102 2.02 -25.86 10.71
C ILE A 102 3.52 -25.70 10.51
N ASN A 103 4.08 -26.25 9.45
CA ASN A 103 5.44 -25.94 9.05
C ASN A 103 5.47 -24.64 8.26
N ALA A 104 6.27 -23.66 8.70
CA ALA A 104 6.34 -22.34 8.08
C ALA A 104 6.85 -22.38 6.63
N ARG A 105 7.84 -23.25 6.34
CA ARG A 105 8.40 -23.42 4.98
C ARG A 105 7.31 -23.93 4.02
N ASN A 106 6.54 -24.92 4.45
CA ASN A 106 5.48 -25.47 3.61
C ASN A 106 4.41 -24.44 3.28
N LEU A 107 4.00 -23.61 4.26
CA LEU A 107 3.07 -22.52 3.98
C LEU A 107 3.65 -21.46 3.04
N TRP A 108 4.93 -21.11 3.22
CA TRP A 108 5.62 -20.19 2.30
C TRP A 108 5.68 -20.71 0.87
N ASP A 109 6.03 -21.98 0.69
CA ASP A 109 6.11 -22.63 -0.62
C ASP A 109 4.71 -22.69 -1.27
N ASP A 110 3.66 -22.90 -0.48
CA ASP A 110 2.25 -22.87 -0.95
C ASP A 110 1.84 -21.47 -1.42
N ILE A 111 2.19 -20.41 -0.66
CA ILE A 111 1.99 -19.01 -1.07
C ILE A 111 2.73 -18.75 -2.39
N MET A 112 4.00 -19.10 -2.49
CA MET A 112 4.80 -18.88 -3.70
C MET A 112 4.26 -19.65 -4.91
N ARG A 113 3.78 -20.88 -4.70
CA ARG A 113 3.16 -21.69 -5.75
C ARG A 113 1.86 -21.03 -6.23
N SER A 114 1.00 -20.60 -5.31
CA SER A 114 -0.23 -19.90 -5.65
C SER A 114 0.04 -18.62 -6.44
N THR A 115 1.02 -17.82 -5.99
CA THR A 115 1.44 -16.59 -6.71
C THR A 115 1.96 -16.90 -8.12
N TRP A 116 2.73 -17.97 -8.28
CA TRP A 116 3.23 -18.38 -9.59
C TRP A 116 2.10 -18.80 -10.53
N ASP A 117 1.18 -19.63 -10.04
CA ASP A 117 0.12 -20.21 -10.86
C ASP A 117 -1.01 -19.22 -11.18
N TRP A 118 -1.29 -18.26 -10.28
CA TRP A 118 -2.48 -17.39 -10.32
C TRP A 118 -2.17 -15.88 -10.22
N ALA A 119 -0.91 -15.48 -10.12
CA ALA A 119 -0.45 -14.10 -9.86
C ALA A 119 -0.88 -13.52 -8.50
N GLU A 120 -1.54 -14.30 -7.65
CA GLU A 120 -2.01 -13.95 -6.30
C GLU A 120 -1.90 -15.17 -5.35
N PRO A 121 -1.78 -14.94 -4.03
CA PRO A 121 -1.73 -13.66 -3.33
C PRO A 121 -0.40 -12.93 -3.49
N GLY A 122 -0.41 -11.61 -3.26
CA GLY A 122 0.81 -10.85 -2.99
C GLY A 122 1.32 -11.09 -1.58
N VAL A 123 2.48 -10.50 -1.23
CA VAL A 123 3.07 -10.57 0.11
C VAL A 123 3.36 -9.14 0.60
N LEU A 124 2.93 -8.84 1.84
CA LEU A 124 3.21 -7.58 2.54
C LEU A 124 4.04 -7.88 3.79
N PHE A 125 5.21 -7.25 3.89
CA PHE A 125 6.09 -7.38 5.06
C PHE A 125 5.67 -6.36 6.13
N LEU A 126 4.63 -6.70 6.90
CA LEU A 126 3.96 -5.77 7.81
C LEU A 126 4.89 -5.17 8.86
N ASP A 127 5.77 -5.96 9.46
CA ASP A 127 6.71 -5.46 10.46
C ASP A 127 7.70 -4.47 9.85
N GLN A 128 8.17 -4.73 8.62
CA GLN A 128 9.06 -3.82 7.90
C GLN A 128 8.34 -2.50 7.54
N ILE A 129 7.09 -2.59 7.10
CA ILE A 129 6.25 -1.42 6.81
C ILE A 129 6.08 -0.56 8.07
N ASN A 130 5.74 -1.19 9.20
CA ASN A 130 5.53 -0.48 10.46
C ASN A 130 6.83 0.11 11.05
N ARG A 131 7.99 -0.52 10.85
CA ARG A 131 9.28 0.08 11.21
C ARG A 131 9.59 1.37 10.46
N MET A 132 9.09 1.49 9.23
CA MET A 132 9.26 2.69 8.40
C MET A 132 8.12 3.71 8.54
N ASN A 133 7.10 3.41 9.35
CA ASN A 133 5.98 4.29 9.58
C ASN A 133 6.37 5.45 10.52
N ASN A 134 6.37 6.67 9.99
CA ASN A 134 6.68 7.88 10.76
C ASN A 134 5.66 8.18 11.89
N LEU A 135 4.48 7.59 11.83
CA LEU A 135 3.41 7.70 12.83
C LEU A 135 3.24 6.41 13.66
N GLY A 136 4.25 5.53 13.68
CA GLY A 136 4.22 4.27 14.42
C GLY A 136 3.99 4.41 15.93
N TYR A 137 4.13 5.61 16.49
CA TYR A 137 3.82 5.91 17.89
C TYR A 137 2.31 5.99 18.19
N MET A 138 1.46 6.11 17.17
CA MET A 138 0.02 6.28 17.36
C MET A 138 -0.86 5.37 16.50
N GLU A 139 -0.27 4.68 15.54
CA GLU A 139 -1.02 3.84 14.60
C GLU A 139 -0.24 2.57 14.20
N GLU A 140 -0.96 1.59 13.72
CA GLU A 140 -0.41 0.40 13.09
C GLU A 140 -0.96 0.27 11.67
N ILE A 141 -0.07 0.08 10.71
CA ILE A 141 -0.41 -0.20 9.32
C ILE A 141 -0.69 -1.70 9.18
N THR A 142 -1.89 -2.04 8.75
CA THR A 142 -2.35 -3.43 8.63
C THR A 142 -2.72 -3.84 7.22
N THR A 143 -2.82 -2.88 6.30
CA THR A 143 -3.24 -3.12 4.91
C THR A 143 -2.62 -2.11 3.95
N THR A 144 -2.94 -2.27 2.67
CA THR A 144 -2.63 -1.30 1.62
C THR A 144 -3.88 -1.02 0.79
N ASN A 145 -3.79 -0.08 -0.15
CA ASN A 145 -4.75 0.04 -1.24
C ASN A 145 -4.63 -1.16 -2.23
N PRO A 146 -5.55 -1.33 -3.20
CA PRO A 146 -5.57 -2.51 -4.08
C PRO A 146 -4.30 -2.75 -4.88
N CYS A 147 -3.56 -1.71 -5.26
CA CYS A 147 -2.30 -1.86 -6.00
C CYS A 147 -1.07 -2.05 -5.10
N GLY A 148 -1.20 -1.87 -3.78
CA GLY A 148 -0.14 -2.13 -2.81
C GLY A 148 0.86 -0.99 -2.58
N GLU A 149 0.74 0.14 -3.30
CA GLU A 149 1.68 1.27 -3.20
C GLU A 149 1.44 2.18 -1.99
N GLN A 150 0.28 2.05 -1.32
CA GLN A 150 -0.11 2.90 -0.19
C GLN A 150 -0.39 2.06 1.06
N PRO A 151 0.62 1.79 1.89
CA PRO A 151 0.40 1.22 3.23
C PRO A 151 -0.37 2.21 4.10
N LEU A 152 -1.52 1.78 4.63
CA LEU A 152 -2.43 2.66 5.36
C LEU A 152 -2.96 1.99 6.63
N PRO A 153 -3.20 2.78 7.70
CA PRO A 153 -3.94 2.33 8.87
C PRO A 153 -5.46 2.29 8.59
N PRO A 154 -6.27 1.73 9.49
CA PRO A 154 -7.73 1.81 9.39
C PRO A 154 -8.22 3.25 9.22
N GLY A 155 -9.19 3.46 8.32
CA GLY A 155 -9.71 4.78 7.97
C GLY A 155 -8.78 5.65 7.13
N GLY A 156 -7.54 5.20 6.90
CA GLY A 156 -6.51 5.95 6.19
C GLY A 156 -6.86 6.26 4.74
N ALA A 157 -6.51 7.47 4.33
CA ALA A 157 -6.56 7.92 2.94
C ALA A 157 -5.26 8.62 2.56
N CYS A 158 -4.85 8.48 1.30
CA CYS A 158 -3.69 9.16 0.77
C CYS A 158 -4.03 9.84 -0.55
N LEU A 159 -3.71 11.14 -0.63
CA LEU A 159 -3.82 11.90 -1.88
C LEU A 159 -2.61 11.60 -2.77
N LEU A 160 -2.85 11.24 -4.02
CA LEU A 160 -1.80 10.91 -4.99
C LEU A 160 -1.57 12.05 -5.98
N GLY A 161 -0.30 12.31 -6.28
CA GLY A 161 0.16 13.19 -7.34
C GLY A 161 1.39 12.61 -8.04
N SER A 162 1.59 12.94 -9.33
CA SER A 162 2.75 12.46 -10.09
C SER A 162 3.25 13.51 -11.05
N PHE A 163 4.57 13.71 -11.09
CA PHE A 163 5.24 14.51 -12.11
C PHE A 163 5.40 13.69 -13.40
N ASN A 164 5.00 14.26 -14.52
CA ASN A 164 5.30 13.67 -15.81
C ASN A 164 6.71 14.09 -16.27
N LEU A 165 7.69 13.21 -16.09
CA LEU A 165 9.10 13.52 -16.35
C LEU A 165 9.39 13.88 -17.81
N THR A 166 8.56 13.46 -18.77
CA THR A 166 8.75 13.84 -20.18
C THR A 166 8.56 15.34 -20.41
N LYS A 167 7.94 16.07 -19.48
CA LYS A 167 7.75 17.53 -19.57
C LYS A 167 8.96 18.33 -19.18
N TYR A 168 9.96 17.68 -18.61
CA TYR A 168 11.25 18.26 -18.21
C TYR A 168 12.39 17.90 -19.16
N ILE A 169 12.07 17.36 -20.34
CA ILE A 169 13.06 17.11 -21.39
C ILE A 169 13.15 18.37 -22.24
N LEU A 170 14.34 18.95 -22.27
CA LEU A 170 14.74 20.03 -23.18
C LEU A 170 15.50 19.40 -24.35
N THR A 171 15.23 19.86 -25.56
CA THR A 171 15.96 19.43 -26.76
C THR A 171 16.57 20.67 -27.41
N GLU A 172 17.90 20.73 -27.44
CA GLU A 172 18.70 21.78 -28.09
C GLU A 172 19.72 21.12 -29.00
N ASP A 173 19.80 21.54 -30.25
CA ASP A 173 20.80 21.08 -31.24
C ASP A 173 20.96 19.55 -31.34
N GLU A 174 19.84 18.80 -31.32
CA GLU A 174 19.75 17.33 -31.35
C GLU A 174 20.20 16.64 -30.03
N GLU A 175 20.61 17.38 -29.02
CA GLU A 175 20.88 16.85 -27.69
C GLU A 175 19.67 17.02 -26.76
N SER A 176 19.38 15.99 -25.96
CA SER A 176 18.31 16.02 -24.95
C SER A 176 18.91 16.14 -23.57
N LEU A 177 18.41 17.10 -22.79
CA LEU A 177 18.82 17.34 -21.39
C LEU A 177 17.58 17.27 -20.49
N PHE A 178 17.80 16.90 -19.24
CA PHE A 178 16.75 16.92 -18.22
C PHE A 178 16.79 18.19 -17.41
N ASP A 179 15.70 18.96 -17.40
CA ASP A 179 15.59 20.19 -16.63
C ASP A 179 15.30 19.90 -15.15
N ILE A 180 16.34 19.59 -14.41
CA ILE A 180 16.27 19.34 -12.96
C ILE A 180 15.91 20.62 -12.18
N CYS A 181 16.27 21.79 -12.71
CA CYS A 181 15.99 23.08 -12.08
C CYS A 181 14.47 23.35 -12.08
N GLN A 182 13.83 23.19 -13.24
CA GLN A 182 12.38 23.37 -13.34
C GLN A 182 11.63 22.36 -12.47
N LEU A 183 12.07 21.09 -12.43
CA LEU A 183 11.49 20.10 -11.53
C LEU A 183 11.58 20.56 -10.07
N THR A 184 12.74 21.08 -9.65
CA THR A 184 12.97 21.58 -8.29
C THR A 184 12.05 22.75 -7.94
N GLU A 185 11.83 23.67 -8.88
CA GLU A 185 10.92 24.81 -8.71
C GLU A 185 9.44 24.40 -8.64
N ASP A 186 9.03 23.38 -9.36
CA ASP A 186 7.64 22.91 -9.40
C ASP A 186 7.25 22.12 -8.14
N ILE A 187 8.17 21.41 -7.50
CA ILE A 187 7.90 20.56 -6.34
C ILE A 187 7.18 21.30 -5.20
N PRO A 188 7.62 22.47 -4.72
CA PRO A 188 6.94 23.19 -3.65
C PRO A 188 5.51 23.61 -4.01
N VAL A 189 5.28 23.96 -5.28
CA VAL A 189 3.96 24.34 -5.79
C VAL A 189 3.01 23.13 -5.74
N VAL A 190 3.48 21.95 -6.17
CA VAL A 190 2.70 20.72 -6.17
C VAL A 190 2.42 20.25 -4.74
N VAL A 191 3.41 20.27 -3.84
CA VAL A 191 3.21 19.93 -2.42
C VAL A 191 2.13 20.81 -1.80
N ARG A 192 2.18 22.13 -2.00
CA ARG A 192 1.14 23.06 -1.53
C ARG A 192 -0.22 22.78 -2.14
N ALA A 193 -0.27 22.49 -3.44
CA ALA A 193 -1.53 22.17 -4.12
C ALA A 193 -2.16 20.89 -3.56
N MET A 194 -1.36 19.85 -3.33
CA MET A 194 -1.82 18.60 -2.73
C MET A 194 -2.32 18.82 -1.29
N ASP A 195 -1.62 19.58 -0.49
CA ASP A 195 -2.03 19.92 0.87
C ASP A 195 -3.39 20.67 0.87
N ASN A 196 -3.57 21.64 -0.03
CA ASN A 196 -4.83 22.35 -0.19
C ASN A 196 -5.99 21.44 -0.65
N VAL A 197 -5.72 20.41 -1.43
CA VAL A 197 -6.75 19.43 -1.84
C VAL A 197 -7.25 18.64 -0.63
N ILE A 198 -6.38 18.27 0.31
CA ILE A 198 -6.80 17.61 1.56
C ILE A 198 -7.79 18.48 2.32
N ASP A 199 -7.54 19.79 2.42
CA ASP A 199 -8.43 20.73 3.10
C ASP A 199 -9.79 20.88 2.42
N ARG A 200 -9.82 20.82 1.08
CA ARG A 200 -11.02 21.05 0.27
C ARG A 200 -11.83 19.80 -0.06
N THR A 201 -11.27 18.62 0.25
CA THR A 201 -11.95 17.35 0.00
C THR A 201 -13.15 17.20 0.93
N THR A 202 -14.30 16.79 0.38
CA THR A 202 -15.46 16.38 1.15
C THR A 202 -15.37 14.88 1.41
N TYR A 203 -15.27 14.50 2.67
CA TYR A 203 -15.16 13.12 3.09
C TYR A 203 -16.54 12.53 3.38
N PRO A 204 -16.85 11.29 2.97
CA PRO A 204 -18.15 10.69 3.19
C PRO A 204 -18.40 10.29 4.65
N LEU A 205 -17.34 10.06 5.44
CA LEU A 205 -17.40 9.68 6.84
C LEU A 205 -16.52 10.61 7.67
N GLU A 206 -17.00 10.97 8.86
CA GLU A 206 -16.29 11.83 9.82
C GLU A 206 -14.95 11.23 10.26
N GLU A 207 -14.90 9.89 10.44
CA GLU A 207 -13.67 9.18 10.78
C GLU A 207 -12.60 9.35 9.68
N GLN A 208 -12.99 9.25 8.41
CA GLN A 208 -12.09 9.46 7.28
C GLN A 208 -11.61 10.90 7.17
N GLU A 209 -12.49 11.87 7.45
CA GLU A 209 -12.13 13.29 7.49
C GLU A 209 -11.10 13.57 8.59
N CYS A 210 -11.36 13.06 9.79
CA CYS A 210 -10.47 13.21 10.93
C CYS A 210 -9.09 12.58 10.62
N GLU A 211 -9.05 11.35 10.11
CA GLU A 211 -7.83 10.65 9.72
C GLU A 211 -7.04 11.44 8.67
N ALA A 212 -7.69 11.85 7.58
CA ALA A 212 -7.03 12.55 6.49
C ALA A 212 -6.49 13.92 6.89
N LYS A 213 -7.28 14.73 7.61
CA LYS A 213 -6.90 16.09 8.01
C LYS A 213 -5.89 16.11 9.15
N SER A 214 -5.94 15.14 10.06
CA SER A 214 -4.99 15.08 11.19
C SER A 214 -3.60 14.59 10.78
N LYS A 215 -3.49 13.73 9.76
CA LYS A 215 -2.22 13.09 9.33
C LYS A 215 -1.68 13.61 8.00
N ARG A 216 -2.55 14.15 7.15
CA ARG A 216 -2.24 14.85 5.88
C ARG A 216 -1.32 14.07 4.96
N ARG A 217 -1.59 12.77 4.74
CA ARG A 217 -0.77 11.90 3.90
C ARG A 217 -0.85 12.27 2.42
N MET A 218 0.32 12.38 1.81
CA MET A 218 0.48 12.62 0.38
C MET A 218 1.41 11.57 -0.22
N GLY A 219 1.00 10.98 -1.36
CA GLY A 219 1.84 10.11 -2.19
C GLY A 219 2.28 10.84 -3.45
N LEU A 220 3.52 11.34 -3.46
CA LEU A 220 4.07 12.07 -4.58
C LEU A 220 5.06 11.20 -5.35
N GLY A 221 4.82 11.00 -6.63
CA GLY A 221 5.61 10.13 -7.48
C GLY A 221 5.89 10.71 -8.86
N VAL A 222 6.23 9.84 -9.79
CA VAL A 222 6.57 10.20 -11.17
C VAL A 222 5.87 9.30 -12.18
N THR A 223 5.64 9.84 -13.38
CA THR A 223 5.22 9.11 -14.58
C THR A 223 6.18 9.42 -15.71
N GLY A 224 6.17 8.60 -16.77
CA GLY A 224 7.01 8.82 -17.94
C GLY A 224 8.50 8.62 -17.69
N LEU A 225 8.91 7.90 -16.64
CA LEU A 225 10.31 7.68 -16.29
C LEU A 225 11.07 6.99 -17.42
N ALA A 226 10.56 5.86 -17.94
CA ALA A 226 11.21 5.14 -19.05
C ALA A 226 11.28 6.00 -20.31
N ASN A 227 10.22 6.76 -20.62
CA ASN A 227 10.19 7.66 -21.77
C ASN A 227 11.23 8.80 -21.65
N ALA A 228 11.39 9.36 -20.44
CA ALA A 228 12.42 10.38 -20.21
C ALA A 228 13.82 9.79 -20.34
N MET A 229 14.06 8.59 -19.80
CA MET A 229 15.33 7.88 -19.97
C MET A 229 15.66 7.62 -21.44
N GLU A 230 14.70 7.15 -22.20
CA GLU A 230 14.85 6.87 -23.64
C GLU A 230 15.16 8.16 -24.42
N ALA A 231 14.47 9.26 -24.13
CA ALA A 231 14.75 10.57 -24.73
C ALA A 231 16.16 11.10 -24.40
N LEU A 232 16.70 10.74 -23.25
CA LEU A 232 18.07 11.07 -22.82
C LEU A 232 19.13 10.06 -23.32
N GLY A 233 18.73 9.06 -24.13
CA GLY A 233 19.64 8.04 -24.64
C GLY A 233 20.06 6.96 -23.62
N HIS A 234 19.34 6.84 -22.51
CA HIS A 234 19.59 5.81 -21.49
C HIS A 234 18.75 4.57 -21.73
N SER A 235 19.39 3.41 -21.83
CA SER A 235 18.65 2.14 -21.80
C SER A 235 18.11 1.86 -20.39
N TYR A 236 16.90 1.31 -20.29
CA TYR A 236 16.30 0.93 -19.03
C TYR A 236 17.17 -0.12 -18.31
N GLY A 237 17.49 0.13 -17.02
CA GLY A 237 18.39 -0.73 -16.24
C GLY A 237 19.89 -0.55 -16.50
N SER A 238 20.30 0.34 -17.43
CA SER A 238 21.71 0.69 -17.62
C SER A 238 22.28 1.51 -16.43
N ALA A 239 23.59 1.51 -16.28
CA ALA A 239 24.24 2.30 -15.22
C ALA A 239 23.88 3.80 -15.29
N GLY A 240 23.89 4.38 -16.51
CA GLY A 240 23.47 5.78 -16.70
C GLY A 240 21.99 6.00 -16.37
N GLY A 241 21.13 5.07 -16.74
CA GLY A 241 19.71 5.12 -16.38
C GLY A 241 19.47 5.02 -14.88
N LEU A 242 20.20 4.16 -14.17
CA LEU A 242 20.11 4.04 -12.71
C LEU A 242 20.57 5.30 -12.00
N GLU A 243 21.63 5.95 -12.47
CA GLU A 243 22.10 7.22 -11.91
C GLU A 243 21.11 8.36 -12.18
N PHE A 244 20.49 8.39 -13.35
CA PHE A 244 19.41 9.34 -13.66
C PHE A 244 18.22 9.14 -12.70
N ILE A 245 17.75 7.89 -12.51
CA ILE A 245 16.66 7.58 -11.56
C ILE A 245 17.03 8.06 -10.15
N LYS A 246 18.23 7.74 -9.69
CA LYS A 246 18.71 8.14 -8.37
C LYS A 246 18.70 9.67 -8.21
N THR A 247 19.17 10.41 -9.21
CA THR A 247 19.18 11.87 -9.20
C THR A 247 17.77 12.43 -9.12
N VAL A 248 16.86 12.01 -9.99
CA VAL A 248 15.48 12.49 -10.02
C VAL A 248 14.74 12.16 -8.71
N MET A 249 14.86 10.92 -8.24
CA MET A 249 14.12 10.48 -7.04
C MET A 249 14.69 11.10 -5.75
N SER A 250 16.00 11.33 -5.65
CA SER A 250 16.56 12.06 -4.51
C SER A 250 16.15 13.53 -4.53
N THR A 251 16.16 14.19 -5.69
CA THR A 251 15.68 15.57 -5.84
C THR A 251 14.20 15.67 -5.42
N LEU A 252 13.37 14.79 -5.93
CA LEU A 252 11.94 14.76 -5.56
C LEU A 252 11.74 14.58 -4.05
N ARG A 253 12.42 13.61 -3.46
CA ARG A 253 12.34 13.35 -2.02
C ARG A 253 12.75 14.56 -1.20
N ASP A 254 13.95 15.08 -1.46
CA ASP A 254 14.55 16.10 -0.61
C ASP A 254 13.77 17.42 -0.68
N HIS A 255 13.43 17.87 -1.88
CA HIS A 255 12.65 19.09 -2.06
C HIS A 255 11.16 18.94 -1.65
N ALA A 256 10.57 17.74 -1.72
CA ALA A 256 9.23 17.53 -1.22
C ALA A 256 9.17 17.60 0.33
N TYR A 257 10.15 17.02 1.03
CA TYR A 257 10.26 17.16 2.49
C TYR A 257 10.58 18.59 2.90
N GLU A 258 11.49 19.27 2.22
CA GLU A 258 11.80 20.68 2.47
C GLU A 258 10.58 21.57 2.27
N ALA A 259 9.85 21.39 1.15
CA ALA A 259 8.61 22.12 0.88
C ALA A 259 7.53 21.86 1.94
N SER A 260 7.41 20.63 2.44
CA SER A 260 6.49 20.28 3.53
C SER A 260 6.88 20.97 4.83
N ALA A 261 8.18 21.03 5.16
CA ALA A 261 8.66 21.74 6.35
C ALA A 261 8.44 23.26 6.25
N GLU A 262 8.68 23.86 5.08
CA GLU A 262 8.40 25.28 4.84
C GLU A 262 6.90 25.58 4.92
N LEU A 263 6.05 24.69 4.39
CA LEU A 263 4.60 24.82 4.49
C LEU A 263 4.12 24.76 5.95
N ALA A 264 4.75 23.93 6.78
CA ALA A 264 4.45 23.84 8.21
C ALA A 264 4.79 25.13 8.99
N LYS A 265 5.75 25.95 8.56
CA LYS A 265 6.00 27.27 9.14
C LYS A 265 4.84 28.24 8.90
N GLU A 266 4.12 28.07 7.79
CA GLU A 266 3.01 28.93 7.40
C GLU A 266 1.67 28.44 7.96
N LYS A 267 1.42 27.12 7.91
CA LYS A 267 0.13 26.49 8.23
C LYS A 267 0.12 25.74 9.57
N GLU A 268 1.22 25.74 10.30
CA GLU A 268 1.54 24.88 11.43
C GLU A 268 1.80 23.42 11.02
N ALA A 269 2.41 22.65 11.93
CA ALA A 269 2.62 21.21 11.73
C ALA A 269 1.28 20.48 11.67
N PHE A 270 1.25 19.34 10.95
CA PHE A 270 0.01 18.55 10.91
C PHE A 270 -0.39 18.08 12.34
N PRO A 271 -1.71 17.99 12.66
CA PRO A 271 -2.18 17.80 14.03
C PRO A 271 -1.61 16.60 14.79
N CYS A 272 -1.30 15.51 14.08
CA CYS A 272 -0.73 14.30 14.67
C CYS A 272 0.79 14.35 14.86
N MET A 273 1.47 15.44 14.47
CA MET A 273 2.89 15.62 14.74
C MET A 273 3.13 15.73 16.23
N SER A 274 4.03 14.92 16.76
CA SER A 274 4.35 14.92 18.20
C SER A 274 5.77 15.39 18.43
N ASP A 275 5.94 16.36 19.33
CA ASP A 275 7.26 16.85 19.77
C ASP A 275 8.12 15.77 20.43
N ALA A 276 7.51 14.65 20.87
CA ALA A 276 8.23 13.54 21.46
C ALA A 276 9.15 12.79 20.47
N TYR A 277 9.02 13.07 19.17
CA TYR A 277 9.80 12.46 18.09
C TYR A 277 10.69 13.45 17.33
N LEU A 278 10.71 14.71 17.72
CA LEU A 278 11.63 15.74 17.29
C LEU A 278 12.79 15.88 18.28
#